data_1f9f67773a90d339da896fde676f2dfa
#
_entry.id   1f9f67773a90d339da896fde676f2dfa
#
_cell.length_a   1.000
_cell.length_b   1.000
_cell.length_c   1.000
_cell.angle_alpha   90.00
_cell.angle_beta   90.00
_cell.angle_gamma   90.00
#
_symmetry.space_group_name_H-M   'P 1'
#
loop_
_entity.id
_entity.type
_entity.pdbx_description
1 polymer ?
#
loop_
_entity_poly.entity_id
_entity_poly.type
_entity_poly.pdbx_seq_one_letter_code
_entity_poly.pdbx_strand_id
1 'polypeptide(L)'
;MNEEAYALWEAKSNLMVSMPNEPLLIGKPSMEGGFEKRVALIYSYNTDEEKTQCLNILKRIVAAGKWTDKDVYYLGFESSQATTLLALLESFNPAWIVSFGITPAQLKWWIEVRFNIVLPYQKTNCLFTQHPIPLDAQKELKLAFWEAWKKITQP
;
A
#
# COMPACT_ATOMS: atom_id res chain seq x y z
N MET A 1 5.70 -8.69 9.78
CA MET A 1 6.90 -8.80 8.92
C MET A 1 8.07 -9.24 9.76
N ASN A 2 8.96 -10.05 9.22
CA ASN A 2 10.14 -10.49 9.95
C ASN A 2 11.34 -9.57 9.68
N GLU A 3 12.38 -9.71 10.50
CA GLU A 3 13.58 -8.90 10.37
C GLU A 3 14.34 -9.15 9.06
N GLU A 4 14.26 -10.37 8.53
CA GLU A 4 14.92 -10.72 7.27
C GLU A 4 14.35 -9.94 6.09
N ALA A 5 13.02 -9.79 6.03
CA ALA A 5 12.37 -9.00 4.99
C ALA A 5 12.78 -7.53 5.08
N TYR A 6 12.91 -7.01 6.29
CA TYR A 6 13.36 -5.63 6.48
C TYR A 6 14.82 -5.45 6.07
N ALA A 7 15.68 -6.39 6.47
CA ALA A 7 17.09 -6.34 6.10
C ALA A 7 17.26 -6.39 4.58
N LEU A 8 16.46 -7.22 3.90
CA LEU A 8 16.49 -7.30 2.45
C LEU A 8 16.06 -5.97 1.81
N TRP A 9 15.01 -5.35 2.35
CA TRP A 9 14.56 -4.04 1.86
C TRP A 9 15.65 -2.99 2.03
N GLU A 10 16.27 -2.91 3.21
CA GLU A 10 17.35 -1.95 3.46
C GLU A 10 18.54 -2.19 2.52
N ALA A 11 18.90 -3.46 2.29
CA ALA A 11 19.98 -3.78 1.36
C ALA A 11 19.63 -3.36 -0.07
N LYS A 12 18.39 -3.57 -0.51
CA LYS A 12 17.92 -3.13 -1.82
C LYS A 12 17.92 -1.62 -1.92
N SER A 13 17.53 -0.92 -0.86
CA SER A 13 17.57 0.54 -0.82
C SER A 13 18.98 1.05 -1.03
N ASN A 14 19.95 0.46 -0.35
CA ASN A 14 21.35 0.87 -0.45
C ASN A 14 21.91 0.63 -1.85
N LEU A 15 21.53 -0.45 -2.50
CA LEU A 15 21.92 -0.72 -3.88
C LEU A 15 21.31 0.31 -4.84
N MET A 16 20.04 0.66 -4.61
CA MET A 16 19.36 1.65 -5.43
C MET A 16 19.94 3.05 -5.26
N VAL A 17 20.47 3.38 -4.09
CA VAL A 17 21.11 4.67 -3.83
C VAL A 17 22.29 4.91 -4.76
N SER A 18 22.96 3.86 -5.20
CA SER A 18 24.12 4.00 -6.10
C SER A 18 23.71 4.30 -7.54
N MET A 19 22.43 4.24 -7.87
CA MET A 19 21.92 4.49 -9.22
C MET A 19 21.46 5.95 -9.34
N PRO A 20 22.08 6.75 -10.23
CA PRO A 20 21.63 8.12 -10.46
C PRO A 20 20.15 8.14 -10.87
N ASN A 21 19.37 9.02 -10.31
CA ASN A 21 17.95 9.22 -10.61
C ASN A 21 16.99 8.22 -9.96
N GLU A 22 17.48 7.24 -9.20
CA GLU A 22 16.59 6.41 -8.41
C GLU A 22 16.29 7.06 -7.06
N PRO A 23 15.03 7.00 -6.59
CA PRO A 23 14.72 7.53 -5.28
C PRO A 23 15.32 6.68 -4.18
N LEU A 24 15.78 7.33 -3.13
CA LEU A 24 16.24 6.64 -1.94
C LEU A 24 15.04 6.11 -1.17
N LEU A 25 15.17 4.90 -0.65
CA LEU A 25 14.26 4.43 0.38
C LEU A 25 14.67 5.06 1.70
N ILE A 26 13.84 5.94 2.22
CA ILE A 26 14.14 6.68 3.44
C ILE A 26 13.35 6.10 4.59
N GLY A 27 14.03 5.40 5.47
CA GLY A 27 13.45 4.84 6.67
C GLY A 27 12.48 3.70 6.43
N LYS A 28 11.90 3.22 7.50
CA LYS A 28 10.92 2.14 7.48
C LYS A 28 9.52 2.73 7.41
N PRO A 29 8.58 2.09 6.68
CA PRO A 29 7.19 2.53 6.75
C PRO A 29 6.64 2.28 8.15
N SER A 30 5.64 3.07 8.54
CA SER A 30 4.83 2.75 9.68
C SER A 30 4.05 1.48 9.38
N MET A 31 4.11 0.48 10.25
CA MET A 31 3.54 -0.83 9.97
C MET A 31 2.68 -1.32 11.12
N GLU A 32 1.47 -1.74 10.79
CA GLU A 32 0.56 -2.41 11.72
C GLU A 32 -0.08 -3.60 11.02
N GLY A 33 -0.52 -4.57 11.81
CA GLY A 33 -1.31 -5.70 11.32
C GLY A 33 -0.59 -7.02 11.35
N GLY A 34 -1.29 -8.09 10.95
CA GLY A 34 -0.80 -9.46 11.02
C GLY A 34 -0.46 -10.12 9.70
N PHE A 35 -0.97 -9.59 8.61
CA PHE A 35 -0.65 -10.05 7.24
C PHE A 35 -1.03 -11.53 6.94
N GLU A 36 -2.00 -12.08 7.64
CA GLU A 36 -2.37 -13.49 7.43
C GLU A 36 -2.88 -13.77 6.02
N LYS A 37 -3.57 -12.82 5.39
CA LYS A 37 -4.06 -12.96 4.02
C LYS A 37 -3.12 -12.35 2.98
N ARG A 38 -1.96 -11.88 3.41
CA ARG A 38 -0.92 -11.31 2.56
C ARG A 38 -1.42 -10.15 1.70
N VAL A 39 -2.26 -9.31 2.30
CA VAL A 39 -2.77 -8.09 1.67
C VAL A 39 -2.09 -6.89 2.32
N ALA A 40 -1.38 -6.09 1.53
CA ALA A 40 -0.73 -4.88 2.01
C ALA A 40 -1.54 -3.67 1.56
N LEU A 41 -2.01 -2.88 2.53
CA LEU A 41 -2.68 -1.61 2.28
C LEU A 41 -1.65 -0.51 2.48
N ILE A 42 -1.31 0.20 1.41
CA ILE A 42 -0.31 1.26 1.47
C ILE A 42 -0.97 2.63 1.34
N TYR A 43 -0.48 3.59 2.09
CA TYR A 43 -1.00 4.95 2.09
C TYR A 43 0.12 5.94 2.41
N SER A 44 -0.11 7.21 2.09
CA SER A 44 0.82 8.28 2.42
C SER A 44 0.20 9.28 3.37
N TYR A 45 1.03 9.95 4.16
CA TYR A 45 0.60 10.97 5.11
C TYR A 45 1.66 12.06 5.25
N ASN A 46 1.23 13.25 5.66
CA ASN A 46 2.14 14.38 5.89
C ASN A 46 2.35 14.67 7.38
N THR A 47 1.35 14.40 8.21
CA THR A 47 1.37 14.66 9.64
C THR A 47 0.90 13.43 10.41
N ASP A 48 1.22 13.38 11.71
CA ASP A 48 0.75 12.29 12.58
C ASP A 48 -0.77 12.25 12.68
N GLU A 49 -1.44 13.40 12.65
CA GLU A 49 -2.89 13.46 12.63
C GLU A 49 -3.47 12.82 11.38
N GLU A 50 -2.91 13.14 10.24
CA GLU A 50 -3.32 12.56 8.95
C GLU A 50 -3.11 11.06 8.96
N LYS A 51 -1.97 10.59 9.49
CA LYS A 51 -1.69 9.17 9.63
C LYS A 51 -2.77 8.47 10.46
N THR A 52 -3.15 9.04 11.59
CA THR A 52 -4.20 8.49 12.44
C THR A 52 -5.54 8.44 11.72
N GLN A 53 -5.91 9.50 11.00
CA GLN A 53 -7.13 9.53 10.20
C GLN A 53 -7.12 8.44 9.14
N CYS A 54 -6.03 8.31 8.41
CA CYS A 54 -5.89 7.29 7.37
C CYS A 54 -6.04 5.88 7.95
N LEU A 55 -5.36 5.59 9.05
CA LEU A 55 -5.46 4.29 9.73
C LEU A 55 -6.89 3.98 10.16
N ASN A 56 -7.58 4.95 10.74
CA ASN A 56 -8.96 4.75 11.17
C ASN A 56 -9.89 4.44 9.99
N ILE A 57 -9.69 5.13 8.88
CA ILE A 57 -10.46 4.89 7.65
C ILE A 57 -10.18 3.49 7.12
N LEU A 58 -8.91 3.12 7.01
CA LEU A 58 -8.52 1.81 6.49
C LEU A 58 -9.02 0.67 7.37
N LYS A 59 -8.96 0.83 8.69
CA LYS A 59 -9.49 -0.17 9.63
C LYS A 59 -10.99 -0.36 9.47
N ARG A 60 -11.74 0.71 9.21
CA ARG A 60 -13.17 0.60 8.91
C ARG A 60 -13.43 -0.13 7.60
N ILE A 61 -12.60 0.11 6.58
CA ILE A 61 -12.68 -0.59 5.30
C ILE A 61 -12.45 -2.09 5.49
N VAL A 62 -11.42 -2.45 6.23
CA VAL A 62 -11.10 -3.86 6.53
C VAL A 62 -12.26 -4.52 7.26
N ALA A 63 -12.80 -3.87 8.27
CA ALA A 63 -13.93 -4.39 9.05
C ALA A 63 -15.19 -4.54 8.20
N ALA A 64 -15.44 -3.61 7.28
CA ALA A 64 -16.58 -3.67 6.37
C ALA A 64 -16.49 -4.88 5.43
N GLY A 65 -15.29 -5.32 5.10
CA GLY A 65 -15.06 -6.55 4.33
C GLY A 65 -15.07 -7.81 5.18
N LYS A 66 -15.41 -7.69 6.47
CA LYS A 66 -15.43 -8.78 7.44
C LYS A 66 -14.08 -9.40 7.71
N TRP A 67 -13.04 -8.62 7.52
CA TRP A 67 -11.68 -8.97 7.90
C TRP A 67 -11.28 -8.25 9.17
N THR A 68 -10.13 -8.62 9.71
CA THR A 68 -9.58 -8.01 10.92
C THR A 68 -8.16 -7.50 10.66
N ASP A 69 -7.61 -6.78 11.63
CA ASP A 69 -6.24 -6.26 11.53
C ASP A 69 -5.20 -7.38 11.35
N LYS A 70 -5.54 -8.61 11.74
CA LYS A 70 -4.64 -9.76 11.58
C LYS A 70 -4.47 -10.18 10.13
N ASP A 71 -5.42 -9.82 9.26
CA ASP A 71 -5.45 -10.28 7.88
C ASP A 71 -4.57 -9.46 6.94
N VAL A 72 -4.27 -8.22 7.30
CA VAL A 72 -3.61 -7.26 6.42
C VAL A 72 -2.41 -6.60 7.11
N TYR A 73 -1.56 -5.94 6.31
CA TYR A 73 -0.63 -4.92 6.80
C TYR A 73 -1.12 -3.54 6.39
N TYR A 74 -1.02 -2.60 7.31
CA TYR A 74 -1.20 -1.18 7.05
C TYR A 74 0.19 -0.56 6.97
N LEU A 75 0.62 -0.17 5.77
CA LEU A 75 1.95 0.39 5.53
C LEU A 75 1.83 1.88 5.21
N GLY A 76 2.22 2.70 6.16
CA GLY A 76 2.15 4.15 6.02
C GLY A 76 3.51 4.73 5.67
N PHE A 77 3.55 5.57 4.63
CA PHE A 77 4.75 6.27 4.18
C PHE A 77 4.56 7.76 4.37
N GLU A 78 5.54 8.43 5.00
CA GLU A 78 5.55 9.88 4.95
C GLU A 78 5.68 10.33 3.51
N SER A 79 5.06 11.45 3.16
CA SER A 79 5.08 11.94 1.77
C SER A 79 6.49 12.21 1.24
N SER A 80 7.44 12.45 2.14
CA SER A 80 8.85 12.62 1.79
C SER A 80 9.60 11.31 1.56
N GLN A 81 9.04 10.17 1.98
CA GLN A 81 9.64 8.87 1.78
C GLN A 81 9.42 8.39 0.36
N ALA A 82 10.36 7.60 -0.13
CA ALA A 82 10.26 6.99 -1.45
C ALA A 82 10.43 5.49 -1.33
N THR A 83 9.73 4.76 -2.18
CA THR A 83 9.90 3.32 -2.31
C THR A 83 9.60 2.92 -3.75
N THR A 84 9.81 1.65 -4.06
CA THR A 84 9.49 1.10 -5.37
C THR A 84 8.56 -0.08 -5.20
N LEU A 85 7.79 -0.37 -6.24
CA LEU A 85 6.95 -1.57 -6.25
C LEU A 85 7.79 -2.82 -6.03
N LEU A 86 8.95 -2.89 -6.69
CA LEU A 86 9.84 -4.04 -6.57
C LEU A 86 10.30 -4.24 -5.13
N ALA A 87 10.67 -3.17 -4.42
CA ALA A 87 11.08 -3.26 -3.02
C ALA A 87 9.95 -3.79 -2.13
N LEU A 88 8.71 -3.35 -2.38
CA LEU A 88 7.55 -3.84 -1.64
C LEU A 88 7.32 -5.33 -1.90
N LEU A 89 7.41 -5.76 -3.15
CA LEU A 89 7.23 -7.16 -3.52
C LEU A 89 8.27 -8.06 -2.87
N GLU A 90 9.52 -7.65 -2.91
CA GLU A 90 10.63 -8.44 -2.36
C GLU A 90 10.63 -8.47 -0.84
N SER A 91 10.27 -7.35 -0.20
CA SER A 91 10.27 -7.26 1.27
C SER A 91 9.09 -7.99 1.90
N PHE A 92 7.93 -7.94 1.29
CA PHE A 92 6.70 -8.44 1.91
C PHE A 92 6.09 -9.64 1.20
N ASN A 93 6.42 -9.87 -0.07
CA ASN A 93 5.86 -10.93 -0.89
C ASN A 93 4.32 -10.99 -0.77
N PRO A 94 3.62 -9.89 -1.04
CA PRO A 94 2.18 -9.83 -0.85
C PRO A 94 1.43 -10.55 -1.96
N ALA A 95 0.23 -11.05 -1.64
CA ALA A 95 -0.71 -11.51 -2.65
C ALA A 95 -1.42 -10.33 -3.30
N TRP A 96 -1.66 -9.27 -2.51
CA TRP A 96 -2.30 -8.04 -2.96
C TRP A 96 -1.58 -6.83 -2.42
N ILE A 97 -1.46 -5.81 -3.26
CA ILE A 97 -1.11 -4.45 -2.83
C ILE A 97 -2.30 -3.56 -3.19
N VAL A 98 -2.88 -2.91 -2.20
CA VAL A 98 -3.93 -1.91 -2.41
C VAL A 98 -3.34 -0.55 -2.04
N SER A 99 -3.18 0.31 -3.03
CA SER A 99 -2.54 1.60 -2.85
C SER A 99 -3.57 2.72 -2.75
N PHE A 100 -3.57 3.39 -1.62
CA PHE A 100 -4.49 4.49 -1.34
C PHE A 100 -3.78 5.83 -1.54
N GLY A 101 -3.84 6.33 -2.76
CA GLY A 101 -3.29 7.64 -3.11
C GLY A 101 -1.83 7.64 -3.55
N ILE A 102 -1.12 6.55 -3.43
CA ILE A 102 0.24 6.42 -3.96
C ILE A 102 0.13 5.91 -5.40
N THR A 103 0.61 6.70 -6.35
CA THR A 103 0.48 6.37 -7.77
C THR A 103 1.51 5.34 -8.21
N PRO A 104 1.26 4.62 -9.31
CA PRO A 104 2.28 3.73 -9.86
C PRO A 104 3.59 4.44 -10.17
N ALA A 105 3.51 5.66 -10.69
CA ALA A 105 4.71 6.45 -11.00
C ALA A 105 5.55 6.73 -9.74
N GLN A 106 4.91 6.96 -8.60
CA GLN A 106 5.61 7.15 -7.32
C GLN A 106 6.33 5.87 -6.86
N LEU A 107 5.85 4.71 -7.30
CA LEU A 107 6.46 3.40 -7.04
C LEU A 107 7.41 2.97 -8.16
N LYS A 108 7.71 3.86 -9.08
CA LYS A 108 8.57 3.62 -10.25
C LYS A 108 8.04 2.52 -11.18
N TRP A 109 6.74 2.38 -11.24
CA TRP A 109 6.06 1.52 -12.18
C TRP A 109 5.39 2.42 -13.23
N TRP A 110 5.99 2.53 -14.39
CA TRP A 110 5.61 3.51 -15.42
C TRP A 110 4.53 2.94 -16.33
N ILE A 111 3.33 2.81 -15.78
CA ILE A 111 2.16 2.39 -16.53
C ILE A 111 1.01 3.36 -16.26
N GLU A 112 0.08 3.38 -17.20
CA GLU A 112 -1.16 4.10 -17.04
C GLU A 112 -2.16 3.20 -16.33
N VAL A 113 -2.75 3.69 -15.23
CA VAL A 113 -3.70 2.91 -14.47
C VAL A 113 -5.00 3.68 -14.28
N ARG A 114 -6.09 2.92 -14.14
CA ARG A 114 -7.38 3.45 -13.73
C ARG A 114 -7.64 3.00 -12.29
N PHE A 115 -8.27 3.87 -11.53
CA PHE A 115 -8.62 3.51 -10.16
C PHE A 115 -9.58 2.33 -10.11
N ASN A 116 -9.40 1.50 -9.09
CA ASN A 116 -10.27 0.37 -8.79
C ASN A 116 -10.28 -0.74 -9.85
N ILE A 117 -9.25 -0.80 -10.67
CA ILE A 117 -9.05 -1.87 -11.65
C ILE A 117 -7.86 -2.72 -11.20
N VAL A 118 -8.06 -4.02 -11.15
CA VAL A 118 -7.00 -4.96 -10.74
C VAL A 118 -5.95 -5.07 -11.82
N LEU A 119 -4.68 -4.91 -11.44
CA LEU A 119 -3.55 -5.04 -12.33
C LEU A 119 -2.60 -6.11 -11.78
N PRO A 120 -2.47 -7.24 -12.45
CA PRO A 120 -1.51 -8.24 -12.02
C PRO A 120 -0.08 -7.80 -12.32
N TYR A 121 0.82 -8.05 -11.39
CA TYR A 121 2.25 -7.83 -11.58
C TYR A 121 3.01 -8.99 -10.95
N GLN A 122 3.62 -9.85 -11.78
CA GLN A 122 4.22 -11.10 -11.32
C GLN A 122 3.18 -11.95 -10.57
N LYS A 123 3.42 -12.28 -9.31
CA LYS A 123 2.51 -13.10 -8.49
C LYS A 123 1.60 -12.24 -7.61
N THR A 124 1.66 -10.93 -7.73
CA THR A 124 0.93 -9.99 -6.90
C THR A 124 -0.13 -9.28 -7.73
N ASN A 125 -1.33 -9.14 -7.17
CA ASN A 125 -2.36 -8.30 -7.75
C ASN A 125 -2.27 -6.91 -7.13
N CYS A 126 -2.34 -5.88 -7.95
CA CYS A 126 -2.26 -4.49 -7.51
C CYS A 126 -3.57 -3.77 -7.78
N LEU A 127 -3.98 -2.94 -6.84
CA LEU A 127 -5.16 -2.10 -6.97
C LEU A 127 -4.80 -0.70 -6.52
N PHE A 128 -5.03 0.29 -7.38
CA PHE A 128 -4.78 1.70 -7.06
C PHE A 128 -6.11 2.41 -6.88
N THR A 129 -6.22 3.21 -5.83
CA THR A 129 -7.42 3.96 -5.53
C THR A 129 -7.07 5.33 -4.93
N GLN A 130 -8.08 6.06 -4.50
CA GLN A 130 -7.92 7.39 -3.93
C GLN A 130 -7.26 7.34 -2.54
N HIS A 131 -6.65 8.45 -2.16
CA HIS A 131 -6.17 8.63 -0.79
C HIS A 131 -7.31 8.40 0.20
N PRO A 132 -7.04 7.84 1.40
CA PRO A 132 -8.12 7.50 2.33
C PRO A 132 -9.05 8.66 2.69
N ILE A 133 -8.52 9.86 2.86
CA ILE A 133 -9.33 11.00 3.30
C ILE A 133 -10.39 11.39 2.27
N PRO A 134 -10.05 11.72 1.00
CA PRO A 134 -11.10 12.00 0.01
C PRO A 134 -11.97 10.77 -0.28
N LEU A 135 -11.41 9.57 -0.22
CA LEU A 135 -12.19 8.34 -0.40
C LEU A 135 -13.32 8.24 0.63
N ASP A 136 -12.99 8.51 1.89
CA ASP A 136 -13.98 8.46 2.99
C ASP A 136 -15.01 9.58 2.90
N ALA A 137 -14.63 10.73 2.38
CA ALA A 137 -15.50 11.90 2.34
C ALA A 137 -16.52 11.90 1.19
N GLN A 138 -16.28 11.15 0.12
CA GLN A 138 -17.10 11.17 -1.08
C GLN A 138 -17.76 9.82 -1.34
N LYS A 139 -19.09 9.81 -1.26
CA LYS A 139 -19.88 8.58 -1.39
C LYS A 139 -19.60 7.85 -2.72
N GLU A 140 -19.49 8.57 -3.82
CA GLU A 140 -19.26 7.99 -5.13
C GLU A 140 -17.93 7.24 -5.20
N LEU A 141 -16.90 7.83 -4.60
CA LEU A 141 -15.58 7.18 -4.53
C LEU A 141 -15.61 5.93 -3.67
N LYS A 142 -16.33 5.98 -2.55
CA LYS A 142 -16.51 4.81 -1.68
C LYS A 142 -17.19 3.66 -2.41
N LEU A 143 -18.24 3.94 -3.15
CA LEU A 143 -19.00 2.91 -3.86
C LEU A 143 -18.16 2.27 -4.95
N ALA A 144 -17.40 3.06 -5.71
CA ALA A 144 -16.54 2.54 -6.75
C ALA A 144 -15.43 1.66 -6.17
N PHE A 145 -14.84 2.11 -5.06
CA PHE A 145 -13.81 1.31 -4.37
C PHE A 145 -14.41 0.04 -3.78
N TRP A 146 -15.59 0.11 -3.19
CA TRP A 146 -16.24 -1.03 -2.55
C TRP A 146 -16.43 -2.19 -3.53
N GLU A 147 -16.81 -1.90 -4.76
CA GLU A 147 -16.98 -2.94 -5.79
C GLU A 147 -15.68 -3.69 -6.04
N ALA A 148 -14.55 -2.98 -6.05
CA ALA A 148 -13.24 -3.62 -6.19
C ALA A 148 -12.82 -4.37 -4.91
N TRP A 149 -13.09 -3.78 -3.75
CA TRP A 149 -12.74 -4.37 -2.45
C TRP A 149 -13.47 -5.68 -2.21
N LYS A 150 -14.73 -5.78 -2.63
CA LYS A 150 -15.49 -7.04 -2.55
C LYS A 150 -14.81 -8.18 -3.31
N LYS A 151 -14.16 -7.89 -4.41
CA LYS A 151 -13.45 -8.91 -5.19
C LYS A 151 -12.26 -9.48 -4.43
N ILE A 152 -11.68 -8.68 -3.54
CA ILE A 152 -10.57 -9.11 -2.70
C ILE A 152 -11.06 -9.88 -1.49
N THR A 153 -12.09 -9.38 -0.82
CA THR A 153 -12.58 -9.92 0.45
C THR A 153 -13.62 -11.01 0.30
N GLN A 154 -14.31 -11.05 -0.84
CA GLN A 154 -15.40 -11.99 -1.13
C GLN A 154 -15.22 -12.58 -2.53
N PRO A 155 -14.11 -13.28 -2.79
CA PRO A 155 -13.83 -13.82 -4.12
C PRO A 155 -14.78 -14.92 -4.55
#